data_fc8ab87c1ea7b0d7b74569eed41c2455
#
_entry.id   fc8ab87c1ea7b0d7b74569eed41c2455
#
_cell.length_a   1.000
_cell.length_b   1.000
_cell.length_c   1.000
_cell.angle_alpha   90.00
_cell.angle_beta   90.00
_cell.angle_gamma   90.00
#
_symmetry.space_group_name_H-M   'P 1'
#
loop_
_entity.id
_entity.type
_entity.pdbx_description
1 polymer ?
#
loop_
_entity_poly.entity_id
_entity_poly.type
_entity_poly.pdbx_seq_one_letter_code
_entity_poly.pdbx_strand_id
1 'polypeptide(L)'
;GTPESIFGDHPYKQGDYAVIPRGTPYRVVPEGEQRHVVFTSPGLIEIPRRYRNEYGQLLEHAPYYHRDLHAPTELRTHTDRGEHVVKLRIKDGFQTYVLDYHPFDVVGWDGYVYPWTFNIRDFEPITGRIHMPPPSHQTFQGPNFVICSFCPRKLDFDPEAIPIPYHHSNLNSEEMIYYVDGNFSSRKGIEVGSVTLHPSGIPHGPHPGLAEKSIGLTETHEYAVMCDTFHPLRLSALARDLDDPAYAYSWFEAGDGATAHEDPAGVTSHL
;
A
#
# COMPACT_ATOMS: atom_id res chain seq x y z
N GLY A 1 -18.10 1.64 2.72
CA GLY A 1 -18.16 0.79 3.90
C GLY A 1 -17.82 1.54 5.17
N THR A 2 -18.13 0.94 6.32
CA THR A 2 -17.91 1.59 7.62
C THR A 2 -17.16 0.65 8.56
N PRO A 3 -15.92 0.93 8.95
CA PRO A 3 -15.34 0.38 10.15
C PRO A 3 -16.06 0.94 11.38
N GLU A 4 -16.62 0.06 12.16
CA GLU A 4 -17.14 0.36 13.49
C GLU A 4 -16.12 -0.10 14.53
N SER A 5 -15.89 0.67 15.56
CA SER A 5 -14.88 0.39 16.57
C SER A 5 -15.24 0.94 17.94
N ILE A 6 -14.41 0.66 18.93
CA ILE A 6 -14.52 1.30 20.27
C ILE A 6 -14.37 2.82 20.24
N PHE A 7 -13.89 3.40 19.13
CA PHE A 7 -13.76 4.85 18.93
C PHE A 7 -14.94 5.45 18.17
N GLY A 8 -15.91 4.63 17.77
CA GLY A 8 -17.06 5.03 16.97
C GLY A 8 -16.99 4.53 15.53
N ASP A 9 -17.91 5.02 14.74
CA ASP A 9 -18.04 4.70 13.32
C ASP A 9 -17.08 5.56 12.50
N HIS A 10 -16.44 4.94 11.51
CA HIS A 10 -15.43 5.63 10.71
C HIS A 10 -15.58 5.28 9.21
N PRO A 11 -16.56 5.90 8.52
CA PRO A 11 -16.86 5.55 7.14
C PRO A 11 -15.67 5.81 6.21
N TYR A 12 -15.47 4.93 5.24
CA TYR A 12 -14.49 5.07 4.18
C TYR A 12 -15.12 4.91 2.79
N LYS A 13 -14.48 5.47 1.81
CA LYS A 13 -14.83 5.39 0.39
C LYS A 13 -13.67 4.82 -0.42
N GLN A 14 -13.89 4.61 -1.70
CA GLN A 14 -12.84 4.16 -2.62
C GLN A 14 -11.64 5.12 -2.61
N GLY A 15 -10.46 4.56 -2.50
CA GLY A 15 -9.19 5.29 -2.44
C GLY A 15 -8.77 5.68 -1.02
N ASP A 16 -9.57 5.39 0.00
CA ASP A 16 -9.17 5.64 1.39
C ASP A 16 -8.21 4.57 1.90
N TYR A 17 -7.15 5.02 2.54
CA TYR A 17 -6.43 4.28 3.54
C TYR A 17 -7.22 4.34 4.84
N ALA A 18 -7.54 3.20 5.42
CA ALA A 18 -8.10 3.10 6.76
C ALA A 18 -7.06 2.49 7.70
N VAL A 19 -6.52 3.30 8.59
CA VAL A 19 -5.51 2.88 9.55
C VAL A 19 -6.17 2.59 10.89
N ILE A 20 -6.12 1.33 11.30
CA ILE A 20 -6.69 0.85 12.56
C ILE A 20 -5.54 0.47 13.48
N PRO A 21 -5.29 1.20 14.57
CA PRO A 21 -4.21 0.91 15.49
C PRO A 21 -4.32 -0.47 16.12
N ARG A 22 -3.18 -1.09 16.39
CA ARG A 22 -3.10 -2.35 17.10
C ARG A 22 -3.87 -2.30 18.43
N GLY A 23 -4.61 -3.36 18.71
CA GLY A 23 -5.39 -3.49 19.94
C GLY A 23 -6.77 -2.83 19.89
N THR A 24 -7.15 -2.24 18.74
CA THR A 24 -8.47 -1.70 18.54
C THR A 24 -9.45 -2.82 18.18
N PRO A 25 -10.47 -3.12 18.99
CA PRO A 25 -11.61 -3.92 18.55
C PRO A 25 -12.39 -3.18 17.46
N TYR A 26 -12.61 -3.84 16.33
CA TYR A 26 -13.34 -3.26 15.22
C TYR A 26 -14.07 -4.33 14.41
N ARG A 27 -15.03 -3.92 13.62
CA ARG A 27 -15.61 -4.70 12.52
C ARG A 27 -15.79 -3.81 11.30
N VAL A 28 -15.78 -4.42 10.13
CA VAL A 28 -16.06 -3.72 8.87
C VAL A 28 -17.46 -4.10 8.42
N VAL A 29 -18.31 -3.09 8.21
CA VAL A 29 -19.65 -3.26 7.66
C VAL A 29 -19.61 -2.84 6.19
N PRO A 30 -19.62 -3.79 5.24
CA PRO A 30 -19.56 -3.47 3.82
C PRO A 30 -20.91 -2.96 3.31
N GLU A 31 -20.89 -1.99 2.41
CA GLU A 31 -22.06 -1.44 1.71
C GLU A 31 -22.21 -2.02 0.28
N GLY A 32 -21.57 -3.14 0.01
CA GLY A 32 -21.55 -3.80 -1.28
C GLY A 32 -20.26 -4.57 -1.49
N GLU A 33 -20.00 -4.96 -2.73
CA GLU A 33 -18.74 -5.62 -3.08
C GLU A 33 -17.55 -4.66 -2.89
N GLN A 34 -16.51 -5.12 -2.23
CA GLN A 34 -15.32 -4.33 -1.91
C GLN A 34 -14.06 -5.17 -2.13
N ARG A 35 -12.99 -4.49 -2.55
CA ARG A 35 -11.66 -5.05 -2.67
C ARG A 35 -10.69 -4.25 -1.84
N HIS A 36 -10.02 -4.89 -0.91
CA HIS A 36 -9.05 -4.25 -0.03
C HIS A 36 -7.69 -4.93 -0.17
N VAL A 37 -6.62 -4.13 -0.19
CA VAL A 37 -5.29 -4.59 0.18
C VAL A 37 -5.09 -4.30 1.66
N VAL A 38 -4.60 -5.29 2.42
CA VAL A 38 -4.48 -5.18 3.88
C VAL A 38 -3.01 -5.33 4.29
N PHE A 39 -2.46 -4.29 4.88
CA PHE A 39 -1.15 -4.31 5.50
C PHE A 39 -1.29 -4.50 7.01
N THR A 40 -0.56 -5.44 7.57
CA THR A 40 -0.57 -5.65 9.02
C THR A 40 0.82 -5.48 9.60
N SER A 41 0.89 -4.77 10.72
CA SER A 41 2.14 -4.44 11.40
C SER A 41 2.05 -4.76 12.89
N PRO A 42 3.12 -5.25 13.53
CA PRO A 42 3.17 -5.40 14.99
C PRO A 42 3.26 -4.05 15.73
N GLY A 43 3.66 -2.98 15.03
CA GLY A 43 3.74 -1.61 15.56
C GLY A 43 2.76 -0.68 14.88
N LEU A 44 2.81 0.60 15.26
CA LEU A 44 1.95 1.63 14.68
C LEU A 44 2.35 1.90 13.22
N ILE A 45 1.35 2.20 12.40
CA ILE A 45 1.53 2.83 11.10
C ILE A 45 1.39 4.32 11.34
N GLU A 46 2.41 5.08 10.96
CA GLU A 46 2.58 6.48 11.33
C GLU A 46 2.83 7.38 10.13
N ILE A 47 2.54 8.66 10.31
CA ILE A 47 3.04 9.72 9.43
C ILE A 47 4.57 9.78 9.59
N PRO A 48 5.34 9.80 8.49
CA PRO A 48 6.80 9.88 8.55
C PRO A 48 7.29 11.07 9.39
N ARG A 49 8.30 10.82 10.22
CA ARG A 49 8.83 11.87 11.12
C ARG A 49 9.31 13.11 10.37
N ARG A 50 9.85 12.95 9.16
CA ARG A 50 10.32 14.07 8.34
C ARG A 50 9.20 15.02 7.88
N TYR A 51 7.95 14.63 7.99
CA TYR A 51 6.79 15.47 7.66
C TYR A 51 6.23 16.23 8.87
N ARG A 52 6.80 16.04 10.04
CA ARG A 52 6.32 16.60 11.30
C ARG A 52 7.42 17.40 12.00
N ASN A 53 7.02 18.45 12.72
CA ASN A 53 7.90 19.09 13.68
C ASN A 53 7.95 18.30 15.00
N GLU A 54 8.71 18.81 15.97
CA GLU A 54 8.86 18.18 17.29
C GLU A 54 7.56 18.11 18.11
N TYR A 55 6.56 18.93 17.76
CA TYR A 55 5.23 18.96 18.39
C TYR A 55 4.20 18.08 17.64
N GLY A 56 4.62 17.35 16.59
CA GLY A 56 3.76 16.47 15.85
C GLY A 56 2.93 17.15 14.73
N GLN A 57 3.05 18.46 14.55
CA GLN A 57 2.36 19.18 13.49
C GLN A 57 2.98 18.89 12.13
N LEU A 58 2.15 18.74 11.09
CA LEU A 58 2.64 18.61 9.73
C LEU A 58 3.35 19.88 9.28
N LEU A 59 4.47 19.68 8.59
CA LEU A 59 5.24 20.75 7.98
C LEU A 59 4.56 21.24 6.70
N GLU A 60 4.77 22.51 6.34
CA GLU A 60 4.17 23.11 5.14
C GLU A 60 4.52 22.38 3.84
N HIS A 61 5.69 21.74 3.79
CA HIS A 61 6.15 20.95 2.64
C HIS A 61 5.82 19.45 2.74
N ALA A 62 4.99 19.03 3.70
CA ALA A 62 4.49 17.66 3.72
C ALA A 62 3.59 17.40 2.50
N PRO A 63 3.55 16.16 1.99
CA PRO A 63 2.80 15.85 0.78
C PRO A 63 1.28 15.73 1.00
N TYR A 64 0.78 16.04 2.19
CA TYR A 64 -0.64 16.10 2.56
C TYR A 64 -0.84 16.95 3.80
N TYR A 65 -2.09 17.26 4.13
CA TYR A 65 -2.45 18.22 5.18
C TYR A 65 -3.24 17.56 6.31
N HIS A 66 -3.24 18.17 7.49
CA HIS A 66 -4.05 17.72 8.64
C HIS A 66 -5.54 17.63 8.34
N ARG A 67 -6.09 18.52 7.51
CA ARG A 67 -7.50 18.54 7.14
C ARG A 67 -7.95 17.28 6.39
N ASP A 68 -7.00 16.60 5.73
CA ASP A 68 -7.25 15.43 4.89
C ASP A 68 -7.10 14.11 5.67
N LEU A 69 -6.70 14.22 6.94
CA LEU A 69 -6.62 13.12 7.90
C LEU A 69 -7.89 13.14 8.77
N HIS A 70 -8.74 12.16 8.62
CA HIS A 70 -10.03 12.12 9.29
C HIS A 70 -10.00 11.15 10.47
N ALA A 71 -10.26 11.68 11.67
CA ALA A 71 -10.42 10.92 12.89
C ALA A 71 -11.91 10.61 13.16
N PRO A 72 -12.24 9.64 14.03
CA PRO A 72 -13.61 9.45 14.49
C PRO A 72 -14.16 10.72 15.14
N THR A 73 -15.39 11.09 14.81
CA THR A 73 -16.04 12.32 15.29
C THR A 73 -17.15 12.05 16.31
N GLU A 74 -17.70 10.85 16.29
CA GLU A 74 -18.83 10.45 17.14
C GLU A 74 -18.56 9.11 17.79
N LEU A 75 -18.63 9.07 19.11
CA LEU A 75 -18.60 7.84 19.87
C LEU A 75 -20.00 7.24 19.93
N ARG A 76 -20.11 5.98 19.47
CA ARG A 76 -21.34 5.21 19.62
C ARG A 76 -21.10 4.09 20.62
N THR A 77 -21.75 4.19 21.77
CA THR A 77 -21.70 3.15 22.80
C THR A 77 -22.71 2.05 22.50
N HIS A 78 -22.27 0.79 22.56
CA HIS A 78 -23.11 -0.39 22.41
C HIS A 78 -23.26 -1.07 23.76
N THR A 79 -24.48 -1.21 24.26
CA THR A 79 -24.76 -1.78 25.59
C THR A 79 -25.55 -3.09 25.54
N ASP A 80 -25.76 -3.62 24.33
CA ASP A 80 -26.47 -4.87 24.13
C ASP A 80 -25.70 -6.06 24.73
N ARG A 81 -26.44 -6.95 25.35
CA ARG A 81 -25.92 -8.20 25.96
C ARG A 81 -26.19 -9.37 25.03
N GLY A 82 -25.31 -10.33 25.07
CA GLY A 82 -25.40 -11.54 24.26
C GLY A 82 -24.02 -12.05 23.91
N GLU A 83 -23.98 -13.08 23.09
CA GLU A 83 -22.72 -13.65 22.64
C GLU A 83 -22.08 -12.80 21.54
N HIS A 84 -20.91 -12.24 21.81
CA HIS A 84 -20.10 -11.48 20.87
C HIS A 84 -18.75 -12.18 20.65
N VAL A 85 -18.49 -12.57 19.41
CA VAL A 85 -17.26 -13.27 19.03
C VAL A 85 -16.20 -12.26 18.60
N VAL A 86 -15.08 -12.24 19.32
CA VAL A 86 -13.92 -11.41 18.99
C VAL A 86 -12.75 -12.31 18.55
N LYS A 87 -12.24 -12.09 17.34
CA LYS A 87 -11.06 -12.77 16.82
C LYS A 87 -9.82 -11.90 17.02
N LEU A 88 -8.96 -12.31 17.94
CA LEU A 88 -7.66 -11.68 18.16
C LEU A 88 -6.64 -12.28 17.20
N ARG A 89 -6.05 -11.45 16.33
CA ARG A 89 -4.94 -11.88 15.50
C ARG A 89 -3.69 -12.06 16.35
N ILE A 90 -3.09 -13.24 16.26
CA ILE A 90 -1.80 -13.58 16.84
C ILE A 90 -0.81 -13.91 15.73
N LYS A 91 0.46 -14.16 16.09
CA LYS A 91 1.54 -14.37 15.11
C LYS A 91 1.18 -15.40 14.03
N ASP A 92 0.63 -16.56 14.43
CA ASP A 92 0.42 -17.70 13.54
C ASP A 92 -1.08 -18.03 13.33
N GLY A 93 -1.98 -17.05 13.51
CA GLY A 93 -3.42 -17.29 13.32
C GLY A 93 -4.30 -16.37 14.13
N PHE A 94 -5.40 -16.91 14.63
CA PHE A 94 -6.38 -16.18 15.43
C PHE A 94 -6.72 -16.93 16.71
N GLN A 95 -6.86 -16.19 17.80
CA GLN A 95 -7.46 -16.66 19.03
C GLN A 95 -8.88 -16.08 19.11
N THR A 96 -9.85 -16.91 19.47
CA THR A 96 -11.25 -16.49 19.58
C THR A 96 -11.62 -16.27 21.03
N TYR A 97 -12.25 -15.15 21.31
CA TYR A 97 -12.89 -14.82 22.56
C TYR A 97 -14.39 -14.72 22.35
N VAL A 98 -15.14 -15.20 23.32
CA VAL A 98 -16.60 -15.05 23.36
C VAL A 98 -16.93 -14.20 24.59
N LEU A 99 -17.52 -13.04 24.37
CA LEU A 99 -17.88 -12.08 25.40
C LEU A 99 -19.40 -12.10 25.58
N ASP A 100 -19.90 -11.88 26.81
CA ASP A 100 -21.31 -11.75 27.15
C ASP A 100 -21.81 -10.29 27.10
N TYR A 101 -20.95 -9.41 26.60
CA TYR A 101 -21.21 -7.99 26.39
C TYR A 101 -20.62 -7.54 25.05
N HIS A 102 -21.16 -6.43 24.51
CA HIS A 102 -20.66 -5.88 23.24
C HIS A 102 -19.23 -5.33 23.41
N PRO A 103 -18.26 -5.68 22.55
CA PRO A 103 -16.88 -5.20 22.67
C PRO A 103 -16.70 -3.69 22.49
N PHE A 104 -17.75 -2.97 22.01
CA PHE A 104 -17.78 -1.51 21.89
C PHE A 104 -18.60 -0.84 23.00
N ASP A 105 -18.78 -1.51 24.13
CA ASP A 105 -19.41 -0.93 25.33
C ASP A 105 -18.42 0.02 26.02
N VAL A 106 -18.25 1.21 25.44
CA VAL A 106 -17.26 2.22 25.84
C VAL A 106 -17.96 3.58 25.93
N VAL A 107 -17.76 4.30 27.02
CA VAL A 107 -18.34 5.63 27.22
C VAL A 107 -17.45 6.78 26.77
N GLY A 108 -16.19 6.49 26.45
CA GLY A 108 -15.23 7.51 25.99
C GLY A 108 -13.82 6.93 25.84
N TRP A 109 -12.94 7.70 25.25
CA TRP A 109 -11.52 7.38 25.15
C TRP A 109 -10.70 8.65 25.33
N ASP A 110 -9.44 8.46 25.76
CA ASP A 110 -8.44 9.50 25.93
C ASP A 110 -7.11 9.00 25.35
N GLY A 111 -6.35 9.90 24.76
CA GLY A 111 -5.06 9.60 24.17
C GLY A 111 -4.96 9.94 22.69
N TYR A 112 -3.79 9.68 22.09
CA TYR A 112 -3.44 10.06 20.73
C TYR A 112 -3.47 8.90 19.73
N VAL A 113 -3.80 7.70 20.18
CA VAL A 113 -3.89 6.50 19.33
C VAL A 113 -5.37 6.20 19.06
N TYR A 114 -5.79 6.41 17.84
CA TYR A 114 -7.15 6.19 17.35
C TYR A 114 -7.13 5.81 15.86
N PRO A 115 -8.17 5.19 15.30
CA PRO A 115 -8.27 4.95 13.87
C PRO A 115 -8.44 6.25 13.10
N TRP A 116 -7.95 6.28 11.86
CA TRP A 116 -8.09 7.42 10.98
C TRP A 116 -8.10 6.99 9.51
N THR A 117 -8.64 7.84 8.65
CA THR A 117 -8.62 7.64 7.19
C THR A 117 -7.91 8.78 6.49
N PHE A 118 -7.39 8.45 5.30
CA PHE A 118 -6.75 9.38 4.38
C PHE A 118 -7.02 8.93 2.95
N ASN A 119 -7.49 9.81 2.08
CA ASN A 119 -7.72 9.43 0.69
C ASN A 119 -6.43 9.57 -0.14
N ILE A 120 -6.10 8.56 -0.94
CA ILE A 120 -4.92 8.59 -1.82
C ILE A 120 -4.96 9.76 -2.82
N ARG A 121 -6.15 10.29 -3.15
CA ARG A 121 -6.32 11.43 -4.05
C ARG A 121 -5.94 12.77 -3.42
N ASP A 122 -5.79 12.81 -2.09
CA ASP A 122 -5.35 13.99 -1.34
C ASP A 122 -3.82 13.98 -1.11
N PHE A 123 -3.12 12.97 -1.64
CA PHE A 123 -1.66 12.92 -1.63
C PHE A 123 -1.10 13.80 -2.76
N GLU A 124 -0.17 14.70 -2.41
CA GLU A 124 0.47 15.65 -3.32
C GLU A 124 1.94 15.27 -3.56
N PRO A 125 2.23 14.39 -4.56
CA PRO A 125 3.59 13.97 -4.81
C PRO A 125 4.44 15.14 -5.31
N ILE A 126 5.68 15.23 -4.81
CA ILE A 126 6.62 16.28 -5.21
C ILE A 126 7.19 15.95 -6.58
N THR A 127 7.11 16.90 -7.51
CA THR A 127 7.74 16.84 -8.83
C THR A 127 8.83 17.91 -8.93
N GLY A 128 9.94 17.58 -9.55
CA GLY A 128 11.09 18.46 -9.73
C GLY A 128 11.53 18.56 -11.20
N ARG A 129 12.62 19.30 -11.41
CA ARG A 129 13.25 19.41 -12.73
C ARG A 129 13.77 18.08 -13.23
N ILE A 130 14.40 17.34 -12.33
CA ILE A 130 14.93 16.00 -12.59
C ILE A 130 14.32 15.04 -11.58
N HIS A 131 14.56 13.76 -11.77
CA HIS A 131 14.06 12.68 -10.93
C HIS A 131 14.10 13.01 -9.42
N MET A 132 12.94 12.90 -8.79
CA MET A 132 12.81 12.96 -7.33
C MET A 132 12.94 11.55 -6.77
N PRO A 133 13.71 11.36 -5.69
CA PRO A 133 13.91 10.03 -5.11
C PRO A 133 12.59 9.44 -4.58
N PRO A 134 12.49 8.10 -4.44
CA PRO A 134 11.31 7.40 -3.96
C PRO A 134 10.63 7.97 -2.71
N PRO A 135 11.36 8.57 -1.74
CA PRO A 135 10.73 9.26 -0.62
C PRO A 135 9.71 10.34 -0.97
N SER A 136 9.71 10.87 -2.19
CA SER A 136 8.66 11.80 -2.64
C SER A 136 7.26 11.18 -2.69
N HIS A 137 7.18 9.86 -2.77
CA HIS A 137 5.92 9.10 -2.80
C HIS A 137 5.55 8.51 -1.44
N GLN A 138 6.45 8.55 -0.45
CA GLN A 138 6.18 7.94 0.84
C GLN A 138 5.03 8.64 1.54
N THR A 139 3.99 7.85 1.86
CA THR A 139 2.79 8.33 2.53
C THR A 139 2.85 8.02 4.03
N PHE A 140 3.12 6.78 4.38
CA PHE A 140 3.19 6.31 5.77
C PHE A 140 4.42 5.45 5.99
N GLN A 141 4.68 5.15 7.26
CA GLN A 141 5.72 4.21 7.67
C GLN A 141 5.25 3.34 8.83
N GLY A 142 5.82 2.17 8.90
CA GLY A 142 5.71 1.28 10.06
C GLY A 142 7.06 0.68 10.41
N PRO A 143 7.15 -0.18 11.44
CA PRO A 143 8.37 -0.90 11.74
C PRO A 143 8.82 -1.77 10.56
N ASN A 144 9.97 -1.45 9.98
CA ASN A 144 10.59 -2.15 8.85
C ASN A 144 9.81 -2.15 7.52
N PHE A 145 8.96 -1.16 7.30
CA PHE A 145 8.35 -0.94 5.99
C PHE A 145 7.91 0.51 5.80
N VAL A 146 7.71 0.89 4.55
CA VAL A 146 7.09 2.15 4.15
C VAL A 146 5.93 1.89 3.19
N ILE A 147 4.94 2.77 3.22
CA ILE A 147 3.84 2.81 2.25
C ILE A 147 4.04 4.04 1.38
N CYS A 148 4.01 3.83 0.08
CA CYS A 148 4.11 4.87 -0.92
C CYS A 148 2.84 4.93 -1.76
N SER A 149 2.45 6.13 -2.18
CA SER A 149 1.32 6.39 -3.04
C SER A 149 1.79 6.89 -4.39
N PHE A 150 1.41 6.19 -5.45
CA PHE A 150 1.50 6.72 -6.80
C PHE A 150 0.16 7.33 -7.16
N CYS A 151 0.18 8.58 -7.57
CA CYS A 151 -1.01 9.37 -7.89
C CYS A 151 -0.79 10.11 -9.21
N PRO A 152 -1.84 10.57 -9.90
CA PRO A 152 -1.71 11.47 -11.02
C PRO A 152 -0.85 12.68 -10.64
N ARG A 153 0.19 12.92 -11.44
CA ARG A 153 1.13 14.01 -11.19
C ARG A 153 1.78 14.49 -12.49
N LYS A 154 2.34 15.68 -12.43
CA LYS A 154 3.30 16.11 -13.46
C LYS A 154 4.55 15.28 -13.37
N LEU A 155 5.15 14.99 -14.51
CA LEU A 155 6.43 14.31 -14.62
C LEU A 155 7.59 15.32 -14.56
N ASP A 156 8.81 14.81 -14.46
CA ASP A 156 10.02 15.62 -14.49
C ASP A 156 10.05 16.51 -15.73
N PHE A 157 10.37 17.78 -15.55
CA PHE A 157 10.19 18.78 -16.58
C PHE A 157 11.48 19.22 -17.31
N ASP A 158 12.62 18.64 -16.99
CA ASP A 158 13.81 18.86 -17.81
C ASP A 158 13.62 18.24 -19.21
N PRO A 159 13.95 18.94 -20.29
CA PRO A 159 13.78 18.41 -21.65
C PRO A 159 14.54 17.09 -21.91
N GLU A 160 15.59 16.80 -21.15
CA GLU A 160 16.38 15.57 -21.27
C GLU A 160 15.99 14.52 -20.21
N ALA A 161 14.98 14.79 -19.37
CA ALA A 161 14.50 13.83 -18.40
C ALA A 161 13.82 12.63 -19.05
N ILE A 162 14.05 11.44 -18.50
CA ILE A 162 13.27 10.24 -18.80
C ILE A 162 12.14 10.18 -17.74
N PRO A 163 10.89 10.38 -18.14
CA PRO A 163 9.80 10.64 -17.19
C PRO A 163 9.44 9.44 -16.31
N ILE A 164 9.57 8.22 -16.81
CA ILE A 164 9.28 7.01 -16.02
C ILE A 164 10.55 6.45 -15.37
N PRO A 165 10.41 5.65 -14.30
CA PRO A 165 11.54 5.10 -13.58
C PRO A 165 12.50 4.32 -14.50
N TYR A 166 13.78 4.45 -14.24
CA TYR A 166 14.83 3.65 -14.87
C TYR A 166 14.91 2.24 -14.24
N HIS A 167 15.58 1.32 -14.91
CA HIS A 167 15.88 0.02 -14.34
C HIS A 167 16.77 0.16 -13.11
N HIS A 168 16.40 -0.47 -12.03
CA HIS A 168 17.08 -0.42 -10.75
C HIS A 168 16.89 -1.72 -9.96
N SER A 169 17.58 -1.82 -8.84
CA SER A 169 17.32 -2.88 -7.84
C SER A 169 17.37 -2.28 -6.44
N ASN A 170 16.55 -2.77 -5.56
CA ASN A 170 16.58 -2.43 -4.14
C ASN A 170 17.49 -3.43 -3.43
N LEU A 171 18.56 -2.97 -2.77
CA LEU A 171 19.52 -3.87 -2.11
C LEU A 171 19.06 -4.34 -0.73
N ASN A 172 18.21 -3.56 -0.07
CA ASN A 172 17.83 -3.78 1.32
C ASN A 172 16.31 -3.77 1.53
N SER A 173 15.53 -3.79 0.46
CA SER A 173 14.06 -3.85 0.54
C SER A 173 13.48 -4.68 -0.60
N GLU A 174 12.33 -5.25 -0.35
CA GLU A 174 11.47 -5.82 -1.36
C GLU A 174 10.32 -4.88 -1.62
N GLU A 175 9.92 -4.81 -2.87
CA GLU A 175 8.90 -3.87 -3.35
C GLU A 175 7.64 -4.64 -3.76
N MET A 176 6.53 -4.39 -3.08
CA MET A 176 5.22 -4.90 -3.46
C MET A 176 4.37 -3.74 -3.96
N ILE A 177 3.80 -3.85 -5.16
CA ILE A 177 2.92 -2.83 -5.73
C ILE A 177 1.53 -3.42 -5.97
N TYR A 178 0.51 -2.74 -5.46
CA TYR A 178 -0.90 -2.99 -5.75
C TYR A 178 -1.43 -1.90 -6.69
N TYR A 179 -1.96 -2.31 -7.84
CA TYR A 179 -2.45 -1.42 -8.89
C TYR A 179 -3.93 -1.12 -8.69
N VAL A 180 -4.24 0.12 -8.37
CA VAL A 180 -5.57 0.55 -7.92
C VAL A 180 -6.46 1.01 -9.07
N ASP A 181 -5.95 1.91 -9.92
CA ASP A 181 -6.74 2.52 -11.01
C ASP A 181 -5.84 3.28 -11.98
N GLY A 182 -6.32 3.49 -13.21
CA GLY A 182 -5.67 4.33 -14.21
C GLY A 182 -4.83 3.57 -15.23
N ASN A 183 -3.88 4.28 -15.84
CA ASN A 183 -3.02 3.77 -16.90
C ASN A 183 -1.60 3.49 -16.39
N PHE A 184 -1.27 2.23 -16.25
CA PHE A 184 0.02 1.76 -15.72
C PHE A 184 1.10 1.79 -16.83
N SER A 185 1.54 2.99 -17.17
CA SER A 185 2.38 3.28 -18.34
C SER A 185 3.74 2.58 -18.35
N SER A 186 4.24 2.16 -17.19
CA SER A 186 5.56 1.52 -17.06
C SER A 186 5.53 -0.01 -17.14
N ARG A 187 4.35 -0.63 -17.19
CA ARG A 187 4.17 -2.09 -17.13
C ARG A 187 3.24 -2.60 -18.24
N LYS A 188 3.52 -3.80 -18.74
CA LYS A 188 2.64 -4.56 -19.65
C LYS A 188 1.99 -5.70 -18.86
N GLY A 189 0.75 -6.08 -19.22
CA GLY A 189 0.06 -7.21 -18.60
C GLY A 189 -0.46 -6.94 -17.19
N ILE A 190 -0.46 -5.69 -16.74
CA ILE A 190 -0.97 -5.27 -15.43
C ILE A 190 -2.39 -4.73 -15.59
N GLU A 191 -3.28 -5.17 -14.73
CA GLU A 191 -4.67 -4.76 -14.65
C GLU A 191 -4.98 -4.19 -13.27
N VAL A 192 -6.12 -3.50 -13.15
CA VAL A 192 -6.64 -3.05 -11.85
C VAL A 192 -6.84 -4.24 -10.92
N GLY A 193 -6.21 -4.17 -9.75
CA GLY A 193 -6.22 -5.25 -8.76
C GLY A 193 -5.04 -6.21 -8.87
N SER A 194 -4.16 -6.06 -9.87
CA SER A 194 -2.90 -6.81 -9.92
C SER A 194 -1.99 -6.45 -8.74
N VAL A 195 -1.15 -7.39 -8.37
CA VAL A 195 -0.07 -7.20 -7.39
C VAL A 195 1.23 -7.68 -8.03
N THR A 196 2.27 -6.85 -7.98
CA THR A 196 3.63 -7.27 -8.34
C THR A 196 4.51 -7.33 -7.11
N LEU A 197 5.47 -8.27 -7.10
CA LEU A 197 6.51 -8.37 -6.09
C LEU A 197 7.86 -8.34 -6.79
N HIS A 198 8.71 -7.39 -6.40
CA HIS A 198 10.08 -7.26 -6.87
C HIS A 198 11.04 -7.59 -5.71
N PRO A 199 11.66 -8.77 -5.73
CA PRO A 199 12.59 -9.18 -4.68
C PRO A 199 13.84 -8.29 -4.61
N SER A 200 14.40 -8.18 -3.41
CA SER A 200 15.63 -7.43 -3.20
C SER A 200 16.78 -7.98 -4.06
N GLY A 201 17.60 -7.08 -4.60
CA GLY A 201 18.74 -7.40 -5.43
C GLY A 201 18.42 -7.79 -6.88
N ILE A 202 17.18 -8.03 -7.22
CA ILE A 202 16.77 -8.37 -8.59
C ILE A 202 16.47 -7.07 -9.36
N PRO A 203 17.13 -6.79 -10.49
CA PRO A 203 16.83 -5.65 -11.33
C PRO A 203 15.39 -5.69 -11.87
N HIS A 204 14.72 -4.56 -11.78
CA HIS A 204 13.38 -4.36 -12.32
C HIS A 204 13.21 -2.92 -12.80
N GLY A 205 12.12 -2.63 -13.49
CA GLY A 205 11.90 -1.32 -14.08
C GLY A 205 10.82 -1.36 -15.14
N PRO A 206 10.74 -0.35 -16.01
CA PRO A 206 9.76 -0.34 -17.10
C PRO A 206 10.02 -1.50 -18.07
N HIS A 207 8.92 -2.01 -18.64
CA HIS A 207 9.05 -3.00 -19.71
C HIS A 207 9.72 -2.39 -20.95
N PRO A 208 10.39 -3.20 -21.81
CA PRO A 208 11.08 -2.74 -22.99
C PRO A 208 10.23 -1.82 -23.86
N GLY A 209 10.81 -0.73 -24.32
CA GLY A 209 10.17 0.27 -25.17
C GLY A 209 9.21 1.24 -24.45
N LEU A 210 8.95 1.07 -23.14
CA LEU A 210 8.05 1.98 -22.41
C LEU A 210 8.80 3.22 -21.90
N ALA A 211 10.09 3.11 -21.58
CA ALA A 211 10.90 4.26 -21.24
C ALA A 211 10.98 5.24 -22.41
N GLU A 212 11.28 4.74 -23.61
CA GLU A 212 11.36 5.53 -24.83
C GLU A 212 10.00 6.18 -25.18
N LYS A 213 8.90 5.44 -25.02
CA LYS A 213 7.55 5.95 -25.26
C LYS A 213 7.12 7.02 -24.24
N SER A 214 7.76 7.07 -23.10
CA SER A 214 7.44 8.08 -22.08
C SER A 214 8.09 9.44 -22.37
N ILE A 215 9.10 9.49 -23.23
CA ILE A 215 9.79 10.73 -23.56
C ILE A 215 8.79 11.71 -24.18
N GLY A 216 8.71 12.89 -23.59
CA GLY A 216 7.75 13.93 -23.97
C GLY A 216 6.39 13.87 -23.27
N LEU A 217 6.13 12.84 -22.44
CA LEU A 217 4.97 12.85 -21.56
C LEU A 217 5.17 13.91 -20.46
N THR A 218 4.10 14.60 -20.11
CA THR A 218 4.12 15.68 -19.12
C THR A 218 3.43 15.31 -17.81
N GLU A 219 2.66 14.23 -17.80
CA GLU A 219 1.89 13.80 -16.63
C GLU A 219 1.59 12.29 -16.66
N THR A 220 1.26 11.74 -15.51
CA THR A 220 0.78 10.37 -15.35
C THR A 220 -0.61 10.35 -14.72
N HIS A 221 -1.40 9.31 -15.03
CA HIS A 221 -2.78 9.13 -14.56
C HIS A 221 -2.96 7.75 -13.94
N GLU A 222 -2.10 7.40 -13.01
CA GLU A 222 -2.15 6.12 -12.32
C GLU A 222 -2.36 6.28 -10.83
N TYR A 223 -3.05 5.31 -10.22
CA TYR A 223 -3.08 5.12 -8.78
C TYR A 223 -2.54 3.74 -8.44
N ALA A 224 -1.52 3.71 -7.63
CA ALA A 224 -0.98 2.46 -7.09
C ALA A 224 -0.48 2.68 -5.66
N VAL A 225 -0.48 1.60 -4.89
CA VAL A 225 0.05 1.57 -3.53
C VAL A 225 1.26 0.65 -3.52
N MET A 226 2.40 1.18 -3.13
CA MET A 226 3.63 0.42 -2.99
C MET A 226 3.95 0.22 -1.51
N CYS A 227 4.41 -0.96 -1.17
CA CYS A 227 4.95 -1.27 0.15
C CYS A 227 6.37 -1.79 0.00
N ASP A 228 7.33 -1.03 0.48
CA ASP A 228 8.71 -1.48 0.59
C ASP A 228 8.95 -2.07 1.98
N THR A 229 9.38 -3.32 2.03
CA THR A 229 9.68 -4.00 3.28
C THR A 229 11.19 -4.21 3.43
N PHE A 230 11.72 -3.91 4.61
CA PHE A 230 13.15 -4.08 4.92
C PHE A 230 13.47 -5.46 5.52
N HIS A 231 12.52 -6.37 5.42
CA HIS A 231 12.69 -7.80 5.67
C HIS A 231 12.07 -8.59 4.52
N PRO A 232 12.68 -9.72 4.13
CA PRO A 232 12.17 -10.54 3.04
C PRO A 232 10.72 -10.97 3.27
N LEU A 233 9.90 -10.84 2.23
CA LEU A 233 8.53 -11.31 2.21
C LEU A 233 8.51 -12.81 1.94
N ARG A 234 7.55 -13.49 2.56
CA ARG A 234 7.30 -14.89 2.34
C ARG A 234 5.93 -15.07 1.71
N LEU A 235 5.91 -15.59 0.49
CA LEU A 235 4.66 -15.91 -0.18
C LEU A 235 3.94 -17.06 0.50
N SER A 236 2.65 -16.92 0.73
CA SER A 236 1.79 -18.02 1.15
C SER A 236 1.59 -19.02 0.00
N ALA A 237 1.11 -20.22 0.31
CA ALA A 237 0.74 -21.19 -0.73
C ALA A 237 -0.29 -20.58 -1.71
N LEU A 238 -1.32 -19.92 -1.19
CA LEU A 238 -2.34 -19.27 -2.01
C LEU A 238 -1.74 -18.20 -2.93
N ALA A 239 -0.81 -17.39 -2.44
CA ALA A 239 -0.17 -16.35 -3.27
C ALA A 239 0.65 -16.98 -4.41
N ARG A 240 1.30 -18.12 -4.17
CA ARG A 240 2.03 -18.86 -5.22
C ARG A 240 1.10 -19.47 -6.26
N ASP A 241 -0.09 -19.92 -5.84
CA ASP A 241 -1.09 -20.46 -6.76
C ASP A 241 -1.71 -19.38 -7.65
N LEU A 242 -1.62 -18.11 -7.26
CA LEU A 242 -2.09 -16.94 -8.00
C LEU A 242 -0.98 -16.25 -8.82
N ASP A 243 0.25 -16.74 -8.70
CA ASP A 243 1.40 -16.16 -9.41
C ASP A 243 1.29 -16.41 -10.92
N ASP A 244 1.63 -15.40 -11.70
CA ASP A 244 1.78 -15.51 -13.14
C ASP A 244 3.25 -15.80 -13.49
N PRO A 245 3.62 -17.04 -13.77
CA PRO A 245 4.99 -17.40 -14.08
C PRO A 245 5.52 -16.73 -15.35
N ALA A 246 4.64 -16.24 -16.23
CA ALA A 246 5.04 -15.54 -17.44
C ALA A 246 5.46 -14.09 -17.14
N TYR A 247 5.08 -13.52 -15.99
CA TYR A 247 5.39 -12.12 -15.65
C TYR A 247 6.90 -11.85 -15.63
N ALA A 248 7.70 -12.72 -15.04
CA ALA A 248 9.16 -12.56 -14.99
C ALA A 248 9.83 -12.52 -16.39
N TYR A 249 9.20 -13.16 -17.36
CA TYR A 249 9.67 -13.22 -18.76
C TYR A 249 9.10 -12.10 -19.64
N SER A 250 8.20 -11.29 -19.14
CA SER A 250 7.54 -10.21 -19.90
C SER A 250 8.46 -9.06 -20.27
N TRP A 251 9.69 -9.02 -19.71
CA TRP A 251 10.75 -8.10 -20.11
C TRP A 251 11.52 -8.53 -21.35
N PHE A 252 11.37 -9.78 -21.81
CA PHE A 252 11.98 -10.22 -23.06
C PHE A 252 11.08 -9.85 -24.24
N GLU A 253 11.64 -9.23 -25.29
CA GLU A 253 10.91 -8.97 -26.51
C GLU A 253 10.70 -10.30 -27.29
N ALA A 254 9.49 -10.50 -27.77
CA ALA A 254 9.22 -11.61 -28.68
C ALA A 254 9.88 -11.28 -30.04
N GLY A 255 11.13 -11.72 -30.23
CA GLY A 255 11.87 -11.45 -31.47
C GLY A 255 13.34 -11.77 -31.43
N ASP A 256 13.96 -11.73 -30.30
CA ASP A 256 15.40 -11.97 -30.16
C ASP A 256 15.76 -13.44 -29.95
N GLY A 257 15.11 -14.39 -30.66
CA GLY A 257 15.57 -15.79 -30.72
C GLY A 257 15.66 -16.50 -29.34
N ALA A 258 15.04 -15.96 -28.32
CA ALA A 258 14.87 -16.66 -27.05
C ALA A 258 13.90 -17.82 -27.32
N THR A 259 14.42 -18.92 -27.80
CA THR A 259 13.81 -20.22 -27.53
C THR A 259 13.43 -20.20 -26.06
N ALA A 260 12.18 -20.45 -25.75
CA ALA A 260 11.75 -20.73 -24.39
C ALA A 260 12.86 -21.60 -23.79
N HIS A 261 13.57 -21.07 -22.78
CA HIS A 261 14.49 -21.92 -22.05
C HIS A 261 13.61 -23.02 -21.49
N GLU A 262 13.73 -24.21 -22.07
CA GLU A 262 13.24 -25.41 -21.43
C GLU A 262 13.77 -25.31 -19.99
N ASP A 263 12.87 -25.38 -19.07
CA ASP A 263 13.14 -25.39 -17.64
C ASP A 263 14.43 -26.22 -17.41
N PRO A 264 15.55 -25.63 -17.00
CA PRO A 264 16.73 -26.43 -16.72
C PRO A 264 16.36 -27.32 -15.56
N ALA A 265 16.08 -28.55 -15.89
CA ALA A 265 15.59 -29.61 -15.04
C ALA A 265 16.02 -29.41 -13.58
N GLY A 266 15.05 -29.13 -12.70
CA GLY A 266 15.18 -29.37 -11.28
C GLY A 266 15.59 -28.22 -10.38
N VAL A 267 15.45 -26.95 -10.75
CA VAL A 267 15.44 -25.87 -9.76
C VAL A 267 14.03 -25.74 -9.19
N THR A 268 13.67 -26.71 -8.35
CA THR A 268 12.58 -26.46 -7.39
C THR A 268 13.00 -25.25 -6.56
N SER A 269 12.33 -24.12 -6.77
CA SER A 269 12.44 -22.98 -5.88
C SER A 269 11.97 -23.40 -4.48
N HIS A 270 12.92 -23.80 -3.65
CA HIS A 270 12.73 -23.86 -2.22
C HIS A 270 12.90 -22.43 -1.67
N LEU A 271 11.93 -21.56 -1.94
CA LEU A 271 11.76 -20.30 -1.24
C LEU A 271 10.57 -20.41 -0.29
#